data_c8335fd510c8053d3bdb719d89e1c508
#
_entry.id   c8335fd510c8053d3bdb719d89e1c508
#
_cell.length_a   1.000
_cell.length_b   1.000
_cell.length_c   1.000
_cell.angle_alpha   90.00
_cell.angle_beta   90.00
_cell.angle_gamma   90.00
#
_symmetry.space_group_name_H-M   'P 1'
#
loop_
_entity.id
_entity.type
_entity.pdbx_description
1 polymer ?
#
loop_
_entity_poly.entity_id
_entity_poly.type
_entity_poly.pdbx_seq_one_letter_code
_entity_poly.pdbx_strand_id
1 'polypeptide(L)'
;MSGHKSIKRIVHRCAEELDATIKIAKVLSMREALETFRAKVDIQIMNRNGYYENESRKKHLMRKHDIMIRYFEKTFGDFLNYYDYKHKRETFPKSEYSDCIWVCWWQGLEQAPELVQACVESIKKNAGNHRVIILTEDNYKQYVDIPEWVEEKKNKGIITRTNYSDLLRLSLLAKHGGMWLDSTFFCTAPVLDEYFKWPLWSIKRPDYFHASIASGYFAGYSLACNSDNRFAFMTIRDFFLNYWKHNDSMVDYLMVDYMIVLAQKYDKRIAKIFSGIEPNNPNCDELHKVLGDEFNSATWEKIKKETYLFKLSWKYQYLKDKNEYPTFYSKLIKRTL
;
A
#
# COMPACT_ATOMS: atom_id res chain seq x y z
N MET A 1 8.06 14.20 27.39
CA MET A 1 7.49 12.82 27.33
C MET A 1 7.72 12.07 26.01
N SER A 2 8.56 12.55 25.08
CA SER A 2 8.78 11.89 23.76
C SER A 2 9.79 10.72 23.76
N GLY A 3 10.79 10.71 24.65
CA GLY A 3 11.86 9.71 24.62
C GLY A 3 11.44 8.26 25.00
N HIS A 4 10.53 8.10 25.95
CA HIS A 4 10.13 6.76 26.43
C HIS A 4 9.27 5.97 25.43
N LYS A 5 8.43 6.68 24.64
CA LYS A 5 7.65 6.04 23.55
C LYS A 5 8.55 5.63 22.38
N SER A 6 9.66 6.33 22.17
CA SER A 6 10.65 6.03 21.13
C SER A 6 11.40 4.72 21.41
N ILE A 7 11.89 4.52 22.65
CA ILE A 7 12.66 3.33 23.05
C ILE A 7 11.81 2.05 22.94
N LYS A 8 10.59 2.05 23.49
CA LYS A 8 9.68 0.90 23.38
C LYS A 8 9.41 0.51 21.91
N ARG A 9 9.24 1.50 21.03
CA ARG A 9 9.01 1.26 19.60
C ARG A 9 10.26 0.68 18.91
N ILE A 10 11.46 1.10 19.31
CA ILE A 10 12.72 0.57 18.77
C ILE A 10 12.90 -0.88 19.21
N VAL A 11 12.73 -1.17 20.50
CA VAL A 11 12.83 -2.52 21.07
C VAL A 11 11.83 -3.47 20.40
N HIS A 12 10.58 -3.04 20.24
CA HIS A 12 9.55 -3.84 19.54
C HIS A 12 9.96 -4.16 18.11
N ARG A 13 10.44 -3.17 17.34
CA ARG A 13 10.92 -3.40 15.97
C ARG A 13 12.12 -4.33 15.90
N CYS A 14 13.06 -4.21 16.83
CA CYS A 14 14.20 -5.14 16.92
C CYS A 14 13.73 -6.58 17.17
N ALA A 15 12.74 -6.76 18.04
CA ALA A 15 12.16 -8.06 18.33
C ALA A 15 11.44 -8.65 17.10
N GLU A 16 10.65 -7.84 16.37
CA GLU A 16 10.01 -8.26 15.13
C GLU A 16 11.02 -8.66 14.05
N GLU A 17 12.11 -7.90 13.87
CA GLU A 17 13.15 -8.23 12.89
C GLU A 17 13.96 -9.47 13.28
N LEU A 18 14.18 -9.70 14.57
CA LEU A 18 14.82 -10.92 15.07
C LEU A 18 13.94 -12.14 14.81
N ASP A 19 12.64 -12.06 15.12
CA ASP A 19 11.69 -13.12 14.87
C ASP A 19 11.59 -13.45 13.37
N ALA A 20 11.49 -12.44 12.51
CA ALA A 20 11.51 -12.61 11.07
C ALA A 20 12.79 -13.30 10.57
N THR A 21 13.96 -12.91 11.13
CA THR A 21 15.25 -13.53 10.80
C THR A 21 15.26 -15.01 11.20
N ILE A 22 14.77 -15.34 12.39
CA ILE A 22 14.67 -16.73 12.88
C ILE A 22 13.73 -17.56 12.00
N LYS A 23 12.58 -17.00 11.61
CA LYS A 23 11.62 -17.67 10.71
C LYS A 23 12.26 -17.99 9.36
N ILE A 24 12.95 -17.04 8.75
CA ILE A 24 13.64 -17.25 7.48
C ILE A 24 14.73 -18.30 7.63
N ALA A 25 15.53 -18.24 8.71
CA ALA A 25 16.59 -19.20 8.96
C ALA A 25 16.08 -20.65 9.10
N LYS A 26 14.92 -20.84 9.78
CA LYS A 26 14.29 -22.16 9.95
C LYS A 26 13.78 -22.76 8.65
N VAL A 27 13.27 -21.93 7.74
CA VAL A 27 12.65 -22.38 6.48
C VAL A 27 13.68 -22.51 5.35
N LEU A 28 14.66 -21.62 5.31
CA LEU A 28 15.68 -21.56 4.26
C LEU A 28 17.06 -21.86 4.82
N SER A 29 17.81 -20.83 5.24
CA SER A 29 19.12 -20.95 5.85
C SER A 29 19.48 -19.70 6.66
N MET A 30 20.43 -19.84 7.60
CA MET A 30 20.96 -18.70 8.38
C MET A 30 21.61 -17.65 7.46
N ARG A 31 22.31 -18.08 6.42
CA ARG A 31 22.93 -17.16 5.45
C ARG A 31 21.87 -16.27 4.78
N GLU A 32 20.80 -16.86 4.29
CA GLU A 32 19.71 -16.13 3.61
C GLU A 32 18.95 -15.21 4.58
N ALA A 33 18.77 -15.64 5.83
CA ALA A 33 18.20 -14.80 6.86
C ALA A 33 19.06 -13.54 7.13
N LEU A 34 20.38 -13.69 7.20
CA LEU A 34 21.31 -12.57 7.37
C LEU A 34 21.36 -11.66 6.14
N GLU A 35 21.33 -12.22 4.92
CA GLU A 35 21.22 -11.45 3.67
C GLU A 35 19.93 -10.59 3.67
N THR A 36 18.80 -11.16 4.10
CA THR A 36 17.53 -10.43 4.22
C THR A 36 17.60 -9.34 5.28
N PHE A 37 18.17 -9.64 6.45
CA PHE A 37 18.35 -8.65 7.53
C PHE A 37 19.21 -7.46 7.06
N ARG A 38 20.33 -7.73 6.39
CA ARG A 38 21.19 -6.69 5.81
C ARG A 38 20.43 -5.78 4.86
N ALA A 39 19.64 -6.35 3.95
CA ALA A 39 18.84 -5.56 3.00
C ALA A 39 17.80 -4.68 3.73
N LYS A 40 17.20 -5.15 4.82
CA LYS A 40 16.30 -4.34 5.66
C LYS A 40 17.02 -3.18 6.34
N VAL A 41 18.28 -3.37 6.77
CA VAL A 41 19.14 -2.28 7.26
C VAL A 41 19.42 -1.27 6.15
N ASP A 42 19.73 -1.72 4.93
CA ASP A 42 19.91 -0.83 3.77
C ASP A 42 18.66 0.03 3.51
N ILE A 43 17.45 -0.52 3.62
CA ILE A 43 16.20 0.26 3.51
C ILE A 43 16.12 1.35 4.60
N GLN A 44 16.50 1.05 5.84
CA GLN A 44 16.50 2.05 6.91
C GLN A 44 17.52 3.18 6.66
N ILE A 45 18.66 2.85 6.10
CA ILE A 45 19.67 3.84 5.71
C ILE A 45 19.14 4.70 4.54
N MET A 46 18.55 4.09 3.52
CA MET A 46 17.94 4.80 2.39
C MET A 46 16.85 5.78 2.86
N ASN A 47 15.97 5.34 3.75
CA ASN A 47 14.90 6.18 4.32
C ASN A 47 15.42 7.42 5.06
N ARG A 48 16.63 7.35 5.64
CA ARG A 48 17.28 8.48 6.32
C ARG A 48 18.04 9.40 5.38
N ASN A 49 18.49 8.89 4.24
CA ASN A 49 19.38 9.57 3.28
C ASN A 49 18.64 9.96 1.97
N GLY A 50 17.36 10.33 2.05
CA GLY A 50 16.61 10.78 0.88
C GLY A 50 16.39 9.72 -0.18
N TYR A 51 16.31 8.45 0.21
CA TYR A 51 16.11 7.29 -0.68
C TYR A 51 17.23 7.03 -1.69
N TYR A 52 18.46 7.45 -1.38
CA TYR A 52 19.60 7.15 -2.25
C TYR A 52 19.90 5.66 -2.31
N GLU A 53 19.70 5.07 -3.49
CA GLU A 53 19.99 3.67 -3.83
C GLU A 53 21.23 3.59 -4.73
N ASN A 54 22.29 2.94 -4.25
CA ASN A 54 23.45 2.61 -5.06
C ASN A 54 23.38 1.14 -5.55
N GLU A 55 24.21 0.77 -6.50
CA GLU A 55 24.23 -0.58 -7.09
C GLU A 55 24.41 -1.71 -6.07
N SER A 56 25.19 -1.50 -5.02
CA SER A 56 25.37 -2.50 -3.96
C SER A 56 24.07 -2.72 -3.16
N ARG A 57 23.38 -1.63 -2.77
CA ARG A 57 22.09 -1.72 -2.08
C ARG A 57 21.03 -2.36 -2.96
N LYS A 58 20.96 -1.95 -4.24
CA LYS A 58 20.05 -2.55 -5.21
C LYS A 58 20.24 -4.07 -5.28
N LYS A 59 21.48 -4.57 -5.35
CA LYS A 59 21.76 -6.00 -5.34
C LYS A 59 21.28 -6.70 -4.07
N HIS A 60 21.49 -6.09 -2.88
CA HIS A 60 20.97 -6.66 -1.63
C HIS A 60 19.46 -6.69 -1.59
N LEU A 61 18.79 -5.63 -2.05
CA LEU A 61 17.33 -5.56 -2.10
C LEU A 61 16.75 -6.60 -3.06
N MET A 62 17.30 -6.71 -4.27
CA MET A 62 16.86 -7.74 -5.22
C MET A 62 17.07 -9.15 -4.66
N ARG A 63 18.22 -9.41 -4.02
CA ARG A 63 18.49 -10.70 -3.36
C ARG A 63 17.50 -10.98 -2.22
N LYS A 64 17.16 -9.97 -1.42
CA LYS A 64 16.10 -10.10 -0.39
C LYS A 64 14.78 -10.53 -1.02
N HIS A 65 14.38 -9.94 -2.14
CA HIS A 65 13.12 -10.28 -2.79
C HIS A 65 13.09 -11.73 -3.28
N ASP A 66 14.17 -12.23 -3.87
CA ASP A 66 14.29 -13.62 -4.26
C ASP A 66 14.19 -14.57 -3.06
N ILE A 67 14.84 -14.22 -1.94
CA ILE A 67 14.77 -15.00 -0.70
C ILE A 67 13.35 -15.03 -0.16
N MET A 68 12.67 -13.89 -0.12
CA MET A 68 11.31 -13.79 0.41
C MET A 68 10.29 -14.55 -0.44
N ILE A 69 10.39 -14.52 -1.77
CA ILE A 69 9.53 -15.34 -2.64
C ILE A 69 9.73 -16.83 -2.33
N ARG A 70 10.98 -17.31 -2.24
CA ARG A 70 11.26 -18.71 -1.90
C ARG A 70 10.79 -19.08 -0.49
N TYR A 71 10.87 -18.14 0.46
CA TYR A 71 10.34 -18.33 1.80
C TYR A 71 8.83 -18.58 1.75
N PHE A 72 8.07 -17.73 1.04
CA PHE A 72 6.63 -17.91 0.90
C PHE A 72 6.27 -19.18 0.13
N GLU A 73 6.99 -19.52 -0.93
CA GLU A 73 6.77 -20.77 -1.68
C GLU A 73 6.95 -22.00 -0.80
N LYS A 74 7.99 -22.04 0.03
CA LYS A 74 8.23 -23.14 0.95
C LYS A 74 7.20 -23.19 2.09
N THR A 75 6.85 -22.05 2.67
CA THR A 75 5.91 -21.99 3.80
C THR A 75 4.46 -22.25 3.38
N PHE A 76 4.09 -21.84 2.18
CA PHE A 76 2.75 -22.10 1.64
C PHE A 76 2.63 -23.52 1.07
N GLY A 77 3.72 -24.09 0.52
CA GLY A 77 3.78 -25.48 0.09
C GLY A 77 2.55 -25.93 -0.69
N ASP A 78 1.87 -26.93 -0.16
CA ASP A 78 0.68 -27.51 -0.78
C ASP A 78 -0.48 -26.54 -0.98
N PHE A 79 -0.59 -25.51 -0.16
CA PHE A 79 -1.62 -24.48 -0.37
C PHE A 79 -1.53 -23.85 -1.76
N LEU A 80 -0.33 -23.54 -2.27
CA LEU A 80 -0.16 -23.00 -3.63
C LEU A 80 -0.51 -24.02 -4.72
N ASN A 81 -0.19 -25.30 -4.50
CA ASN A 81 -0.40 -26.35 -5.47
C ASN A 81 -1.89 -26.73 -5.60
N TYR A 82 -2.61 -26.75 -4.49
CA TYR A 82 -4.03 -27.17 -4.43
C TYR A 82 -5.00 -25.98 -4.38
N TYR A 83 -4.50 -24.74 -4.40
CA TYR A 83 -5.38 -23.58 -4.41
C TYR A 83 -6.30 -23.59 -5.63
N ASP A 84 -7.60 -23.52 -5.38
CA ASP A 84 -8.59 -23.56 -6.46
C ASP A 84 -8.61 -22.25 -7.25
N TYR A 85 -7.89 -22.23 -8.36
CA TYR A 85 -7.92 -21.12 -9.31
C TYR A 85 -9.15 -21.17 -10.25
N LYS A 86 -10.00 -22.21 -10.20
CA LYS A 86 -11.14 -22.39 -11.13
C LYS A 86 -12.33 -21.50 -10.80
N HIS A 87 -12.65 -21.32 -9.52
CA HIS A 87 -13.74 -20.44 -9.09
C HIS A 87 -13.61 -19.00 -9.59
N LYS A 88 -12.46 -18.63 -10.12
CA LYS A 88 -12.14 -17.31 -10.66
C LYS A 88 -12.45 -17.15 -12.15
N ARG A 89 -12.97 -18.19 -12.79
CA ARG A 89 -13.45 -18.15 -14.17
C ARG A 89 -14.92 -17.76 -14.27
N GLU A 90 -15.61 -17.68 -13.14
CA GLU A 90 -17.00 -17.28 -13.09
C GLU A 90 -17.12 -15.76 -13.29
N THR A 91 -18.15 -15.36 -14.04
CA THR A 91 -18.55 -13.95 -14.12
C THR A 91 -19.18 -13.55 -12.79
N PHE A 92 -18.58 -12.60 -12.11
CA PHE A 92 -19.12 -12.11 -10.86
C PHE A 92 -20.22 -11.09 -11.11
N PRO A 93 -21.39 -11.20 -10.46
CA PRO A 93 -22.42 -10.18 -10.56
C PRO A 93 -21.85 -8.82 -10.12
N LYS A 94 -22.25 -7.77 -10.82
CA LYS A 94 -21.84 -6.41 -10.46
C LYS A 94 -22.36 -6.08 -9.07
N SER A 95 -21.47 -5.73 -8.15
CA SER A 95 -21.85 -5.23 -6.83
C SER A 95 -22.36 -3.80 -6.93
N GLU A 96 -23.28 -3.40 -6.06
CA GLU A 96 -23.70 -2.00 -5.92
C GLU A 96 -22.53 -1.06 -5.53
N TYR A 97 -21.43 -1.63 -5.07
CA TYR A 97 -20.21 -0.92 -4.67
C TYR A 97 -19.07 -1.03 -5.70
N SER A 98 -19.33 -1.63 -6.86
CA SER A 98 -18.25 -1.90 -7.86
C SER A 98 -17.63 -0.63 -8.44
N ASP A 99 -18.33 0.52 -8.33
CA ASP A 99 -17.88 1.82 -8.82
C ASP A 99 -17.50 2.77 -7.67
N CYS A 100 -17.26 2.23 -6.45
CA CYS A 100 -16.93 3.05 -5.29
C CYS A 100 -15.44 3.26 -5.14
N ILE A 101 -15.08 4.39 -4.55
CA ILE A 101 -13.72 4.69 -4.09
C ILE A 101 -13.69 4.46 -2.58
N TRP A 102 -12.85 3.51 -2.14
CA TRP A 102 -12.66 3.14 -0.76
C TRP A 102 -11.50 3.94 -0.16
N VAL A 103 -11.76 4.66 0.91
CA VAL A 103 -10.75 5.40 1.68
C VAL A 103 -10.90 5.02 3.15
N CYS A 104 -9.82 4.66 3.81
CA CYS A 104 -9.88 4.25 5.22
C CYS A 104 -9.19 5.27 6.13
N TRP A 105 -9.92 5.71 7.15
CA TRP A 105 -9.38 6.41 8.30
C TRP A 105 -10.12 5.94 9.56
N TRP A 106 -9.50 5.07 10.32
CA TRP A 106 -10.12 4.29 11.39
C TRP A 106 -10.89 5.12 12.43
N GLN A 107 -10.42 6.32 12.74
CA GLN A 107 -10.99 7.20 13.76
C GLN A 107 -12.09 8.15 13.23
N GLY A 108 -12.41 8.07 11.95
CA GLY A 108 -13.30 9.04 11.30
C GLY A 108 -12.56 10.34 10.89
N LEU A 109 -13.08 11.02 9.86
CA LEU A 109 -12.39 12.19 9.28
C LEU A 109 -12.39 13.41 10.21
N GLU A 110 -13.35 13.54 11.11
CA GLU A 110 -13.42 14.65 12.07
C GLU A 110 -12.20 14.70 12.99
N GLN A 111 -11.63 13.53 13.30
CA GLN A 111 -10.43 13.41 14.12
C GLN A 111 -9.14 13.29 13.30
N ALA A 112 -9.25 13.39 11.97
CA ALA A 112 -8.09 13.25 11.09
C ALA A 112 -7.25 14.54 11.07
N PRO A 113 -5.92 14.44 10.90
CA PRO A 113 -5.06 15.61 10.64
C PRO A 113 -5.56 16.45 9.45
N GLU A 114 -5.36 17.77 9.49
CA GLU A 114 -5.76 18.70 8.42
C GLU A 114 -5.31 18.22 7.03
N LEU A 115 -4.10 17.65 6.93
CA LEU A 115 -3.58 17.08 5.67
C LEU A 115 -4.47 15.95 5.16
N VAL A 116 -4.88 15.03 6.04
CA VAL A 116 -5.72 13.89 5.66
C VAL A 116 -7.11 14.37 5.24
N GLN A 117 -7.68 15.32 5.98
CA GLN A 117 -8.96 15.93 5.61
C GLN A 117 -8.90 16.57 4.23
N ALA A 118 -7.86 17.38 3.95
CA ALA A 118 -7.68 18.02 2.66
C ALA A 118 -7.47 17.00 1.52
N CYS A 119 -6.73 15.93 1.76
CA CYS A 119 -6.55 14.83 0.80
C CYS A 119 -7.89 14.16 0.48
N VAL A 120 -8.65 13.75 1.49
CA VAL A 120 -9.93 13.07 1.27
C VAL A 120 -10.95 13.97 0.58
N GLU A 121 -10.99 15.26 0.92
CA GLU A 121 -11.84 16.22 0.23
C GLU A 121 -11.44 16.40 -1.24
N SER A 122 -10.14 16.41 -1.54
CA SER A 122 -9.66 16.46 -2.92
C SER A 122 -10.08 15.24 -3.73
N ILE A 123 -10.07 14.04 -3.12
CA ILE A 123 -10.60 12.82 -3.73
C ILE A 123 -12.11 12.98 -4.00
N LYS A 124 -12.89 13.41 -3.00
CA LYS A 124 -14.34 13.62 -3.16
C LYS A 124 -14.67 14.63 -4.27
N LYS A 125 -13.92 15.74 -4.32
CA LYS A 125 -14.09 16.79 -5.36
C LYS A 125 -13.84 16.27 -6.76
N ASN A 126 -12.91 15.34 -6.91
CA ASN A 126 -12.46 14.82 -8.21
C ASN A 126 -12.94 13.38 -8.50
N ALA A 127 -13.87 12.87 -7.70
CA ALA A 127 -14.39 11.51 -7.84
C ALA A 127 -15.35 11.32 -9.03
N GLY A 128 -15.77 12.39 -9.70
CA GLY A 128 -16.77 12.31 -10.77
C GLY A 128 -18.09 11.75 -10.23
N ASN A 129 -18.61 10.73 -10.90
CA ASN A 129 -19.84 10.05 -10.50
C ASN A 129 -19.61 8.92 -9.46
N HIS A 130 -18.38 8.68 -9.06
CA HIS A 130 -18.04 7.62 -8.13
C HIS A 130 -18.30 8.01 -6.68
N ARG A 131 -18.96 7.13 -5.94
CA ARG A 131 -19.21 7.32 -4.53
C ARG A 131 -17.94 7.07 -3.72
N VAL A 132 -17.50 8.06 -2.93
CA VAL A 132 -16.37 7.91 -2.00
C VAL A 132 -16.90 7.42 -0.65
N ILE A 133 -16.48 6.22 -0.25
CA ILE A 133 -16.86 5.61 1.02
C ILE A 133 -15.70 5.74 1.99
N ILE A 134 -15.94 6.41 3.12
CA ILE A 134 -14.98 6.55 4.20
C ILE A 134 -15.17 5.40 5.18
N LEU A 135 -14.20 4.52 5.23
CA LEU A 135 -14.19 3.39 6.14
C LEU A 135 -13.60 3.78 7.49
N THR A 136 -14.30 3.39 8.54
CA THR A 136 -13.94 3.63 9.94
C THR A 136 -14.04 2.33 10.73
N GLU A 137 -13.59 2.34 12.01
CA GLU A 137 -13.76 1.21 12.92
C GLU A 137 -15.24 0.81 13.08
N ASP A 138 -16.16 1.77 12.96
CA ASP A 138 -17.59 1.57 13.23
C ASP A 138 -18.37 1.03 12.02
N ASN A 139 -17.87 1.25 10.78
CA ASN A 139 -18.69 0.97 9.59
C ASN A 139 -18.12 -0.08 8.62
N TYR A 140 -16.81 -0.43 8.69
CA TYR A 140 -16.21 -1.31 7.70
C TYR A 140 -16.90 -2.68 7.56
N LYS A 141 -17.47 -3.20 8.65
CA LYS A 141 -18.18 -4.50 8.67
C LYS A 141 -19.48 -4.49 7.84
N GLN A 142 -20.01 -3.32 7.50
CA GLN A 142 -21.18 -3.21 6.62
C GLN A 142 -20.84 -3.57 5.16
N TYR A 143 -19.56 -3.48 4.80
CA TYR A 143 -19.09 -3.67 3.42
C TYR A 143 -18.38 -5.00 3.21
N VAL A 144 -17.77 -5.57 4.25
CA VAL A 144 -16.92 -6.75 4.10
C VAL A 144 -17.06 -7.70 5.28
N ASP A 145 -17.02 -9.00 4.98
CA ASP A 145 -16.98 -10.06 5.99
C ASP A 145 -15.52 -10.46 6.20
N ILE A 146 -15.00 -10.21 7.38
CA ILE A 146 -13.67 -10.61 7.80
C ILE A 146 -13.80 -11.83 8.71
N PRO A 147 -13.00 -12.90 8.51
CA PRO A 147 -13.05 -14.08 9.36
C PRO A 147 -12.84 -13.75 10.84
N GLU A 148 -13.62 -14.37 11.74
CA GLU A 148 -13.58 -14.10 13.18
C GLU A 148 -12.18 -14.25 13.78
N TRP A 149 -11.43 -15.27 13.38
CA TRP A 149 -10.06 -15.46 13.86
C TRP A 149 -9.11 -14.31 13.49
N VAL A 150 -9.38 -13.57 12.40
CA VAL A 150 -8.64 -12.36 12.03
C VAL A 150 -8.98 -11.21 12.96
N GLU A 151 -10.27 -11.04 13.27
CA GLU A 151 -10.74 -10.06 14.25
C GLU A 151 -10.11 -10.32 15.62
N GLU A 152 -10.06 -11.58 16.06
CA GLU A 152 -9.39 -11.94 17.29
C GLU A 152 -7.89 -11.59 17.29
N LYS A 153 -7.17 -11.87 16.19
CA LYS A 153 -5.75 -11.50 16.06
C LYS A 153 -5.55 -9.98 16.05
N LYS A 154 -6.44 -9.22 15.43
CA LYS A 154 -6.46 -7.75 15.48
C LYS A 154 -6.66 -7.27 16.92
N ASN A 155 -7.65 -7.81 17.63
CA ASN A 155 -7.97 -7.41 19.00
C ASN A 155 -6.85 -7.76 20.00
N LYS A 156 -6.14 -8.85 19.76
CA LYS A 156 -4.92 -9.24 20.50
C LYS A 156 -3.68 -8.41 20.12
N GLY A 157 -3.76 -7.53 19.13
CA GLY A 157 -2.64 -6.73 18.62
C GLY A 157 -1.62 -7.51 17.79
N ILE A 158 -1.92 -8.75 17.42
CA ILE A 158 -1.08 -9.59 16.55
C ILE A 158 -1.08 -9.02 15.13
N ILE A 159 -2.27 -8.73 14.60
CA ILE A 159 -2.42 -8.02 13.33
C ILE A 159 -2.55 -6.54 13.64
N THR A 160 -1.54 -5.76 13.26
CA THR A 160 -1.55 -4.30 13.45
C THR A 160 -2.62 -3.64 12.59
N ARG A 161 -3.05 -2.41 12.96
CA ARG A 161 -4.00 -1.65 12.14
C ARG A 161 -3.54 -1.46 10.69
N THR A 162 -2.24 -1.34 10.44
CA THR A 162 -1.68 -1.23 9.10
C THR A 162 -1.92 -2.51 8.30
N ASN A 163 -1.56 -3.66 8.86
CA ASN A 163 -1.75 -4.96 8.20
C ASN A 163 -3.24 -5.31 8.04
N TYR A 164 -4.04 -4.90 9.01
CA TYR A 164 -5.48 -5.06 8.92
C TYR A 164 -6.08 -4.18 7.81
N SER A 165 -5.55 -2.97 7.59
CA SER A 165 -5.93 -2.13 6.43
C SER A 165 -5.55 -2.78 5.10
N ASP A 166 -4.42 -3.49 5.03
CA ASP A 166 -4.04 -4.25 3.84
C ASP A 166 -5.04 -5.37 3.57
N LEU A 167 -5.46 -6.12 4.61
CA LEU A 167 -6.46 -7.16 4.47
C LEU A 167 -7.84 -6.59 4.10
N LEU A 168 -8.24 -5.48 4.74
CA LEU A 168 -9.50 -4.79 4.44
C LEU A 168 -9.56 -4.37 2.97
N ARG A 169 -8.50 -3.74 2.47
CA ARG A 169 -8.34 -3.35 1.07
C ARG A 169 -8.53 -4.52 0.12
N LEU A 170 -7.79 -5.60 0.35
CA LEU A 170 -7.88 -6.81 -0.46
C LEU A 170 -9.27 -7.44 -0.41
N SER A 171 -9.91 -7.46 0.75
CA SER A 171 -11.24 -8.05 0.95
C SER A 171 -12.35 -7.24 0.26
N LEU A 172 -12.27 -5.91 0.30
CA LEU A 172 -13.21 -5.03 -0.40
C LEU A 172 -13.08 -5.17 -1.92
N LEU A 173 -11.86 -5.13 -2.44
CA LEU A 173 -11.62 -5.30 -3.87
C LEU A 173 -11.99 -6.72 -4.35
N ALA A 174 -11.79 -7.75 -3.54
CA ALA A 174 -12.23 -9.11 -3.83
C ALA A 174 -13.76 -9.25 -3.84
N LYS A 175 -14.47 -8.59 -2.91
CA LYS A 175 -15.92 -8.69 -2.78
C LYS A 175 -16.67 -7.79 -3.78
N HIS A 176 -16.19 -6.59 -4.00
CA HIS A 176 -16.91 -5.56 -4.75
C HIS A 176 -16.18 -5.08 -6.00
N GLY A 177 -14.86 -5.09 -6.01
CA GLY A 177 -14.09 -4.29 -6.94
C GLY A 177 -14.02 -2.83 -6.50
N GLY A 178 -14.03 -1.91 -7.48
CA GLY A 178 -13.87 -0.49 -7.20
C GLY A 178 -12.42 -0.08 -7.05
N MET A 179 -12.18 1.04 -6.37
CA MET A 179 -10.85 1.62 -6.21
C MET A 179 -10.52 1.85 -4.74
N TRP A 180 -9.38 1.38 -4.29
CA TRP A 180 -8.78 1.77 -3.01
C TRP A 180 -7.76 2.87 -3.21
N LEU A 181 -7.92 3.95 -2.47
CA LEU A 181 -6.92 5.00 -2.32
C LEU A 181 -6.64 5.22 -0.82
N ASP A 182 -5.37 5.19 -0.44
CA ASP A 182 -5.01 5.60 0.92
C ASP A 182 -5.47 7.04 1.19
N SER A 183 -5.90 7.33 2.40
CA SER A 183 -6.43 8.63 2.85
C SER A 183 -5.44 9.81 2.74
N THR A 184 -4.22 9.56 2.36
CA THR A 184 -3.18 10.58 2.14
C THR A 184 -2.92 10.87 0.66
N PHE A 185 -3.80 10.45 -0.24
CA PHE A 185 -3.77 10.87 -1.63
C PHE A 185 -4.39 12.25 -1.81
N PHE A 186 -3.64 13.16 -2.41
CA PHE A 186 -4.13 14.43 -2.89
C PHE A 186 -4.41 14.31 -4.38
N CYS A 187 -5.67 14.55 -4.78
CA CYS A 187 -6.14 14.43 -6.17
C CYS A 187 -6.37 15.82 -6.76
N THR A 188 -5.78 16.11 -7.92
CA THR A 188 -5.79 17.46 -8.52
C THR A 188 -6.71 17.61 -9.74
N ALA A 189 -7.24 16.50 -10.28
CA ALA A 189 -8.09 16.54 -11.47
C ALA A 189 -9.06 15.35 -11.49
N PRO A 190 -10.18 15.44 -12.22
CA PRO A 190 -11.21 14.40 -12.29
C PRO A 190 -10.81 13.25 -13.24
N VAL A 191 -9.66 12.62 -12.97
CA VAL A 191 -9.12 11.51 -13.82
C VAL A 191 -9.51 10.13 -13.32
N LEU A 192 -10.18 10.03 -12.18
CA LEU A 192 -10.51 8.74 -11.57
C LEU A 192 -11.43 7.90 -12.47
N ASP A 193 -12.37 8.54 -13.18
CA ASP A 193 -13.23 7.86 -14.16
C ASP A 193 -12.41 7.09 -15.22
N GLU A 194 -11.28 7.62 -15.65
CA GLU A 194 -10.42 6.96 -16.64
C GLU A 194 -9.78 5.70 -16.04
N TYR A 195 -9.38 5.75 -14.77
CA TYR A 195 -8.76 4.61 -14.09
C TYR A 195 -9.74 3.46 -13.83
N PHE A 196 -11.05 3.77 -13.68
CA PHE A 196 -12.09 2.75 -13.56
C PHE A 196 -12.35 1.97 -14.87
N LYS A 197 -11.95 2.51 -16.02
CA LYS A 197 -12.09 1.82 -17.32
C LYS A 197 -11.10 0.68 -17.49
N TRP A 198 -10.04 0.65 -16.70
CA TRP A 198 -9.00 -0.38 -16.79
C TRP A 198 -9.46 -1.69 -16.13
N PRO A 199 -9.05 -2.85 -16.66
CA PRO A 199 -9.29 -4.14 -16.02
C PRO A 199 -8.80 -4.19 -14.57
N LEU A 200 -7.59 -3.66 -14.36
CA LEU A 200 -6.97 -3.41 -13.08
C LEU A 200 -6.09 -2.16 -13.21
N TRP A 201 -6.12 -1.29 -12.21
CA TRP A 201 -5.29 -0.10 -12.16
C TRP A 201 -4.51 -0.02 -10.85
N SER A 202 -3.33 0.55 -10.95
CA SER A 202 -2.48 0.96 -9.84
C SER A 202 -1.54 2.07 -10.33
N ILE A 203 -0.99 2.87 -9.42
CA ILE A 203 0.11 3.76 -9.79
C ILE A 203 1.30 2.92 -10.26
N LYS A 204 1.80 3.24 -11.47
CA LYS A 204 2.98 2.60 -12.06
C LYS A 204 3.99 3.65 -12.47
N ARG A 205 5.16 3.53 -11.88
CA ARG A 205 6.31 4.43 -12.09
C ARG A 205 7.53 3.55 -12.40
N PRO A 206 7.83 3.27 -13.68
CA PRO A 206 9.03 2.57 -14.08
C PRO A 206 10.27 3.22 -13.46
N ASP A 207 11.30 2.44 -13.18
CA ASP A 207 12.58 2.89 -12.59
C ASP A 207 12.49 3.43 -11.16
N TYR A 208 11.49 2.98 -10.39
CA TYR A 208 11.38 3.30 -8.98
C TYR A 208 12.34 2.45 -8.11
N PHE A 209 12.53 2.87 -6.86
CA PHE A 209 13.43 2.19 -5.92
C PHE A 209 13.06 0.72 -5.66
N HIS A 210 14.08 -0.10 -5.42
CA HIS A 210 13.93 -1.53 -5.16
C HIS A 210 13.66 -1.88 -3.68
N ALA A 211 13.33 -0.92 -2.84
CA ALA A 211 12.94 -1.18 -1.45
C ALA A 211 11.68 -2.08 -1.34
N SER A 212 10.73 -1.95 -2.28
CA SER A 212 9.62 -2.88 -2.49
C SER A 212 9.91 -3.81 -3.65
N ILE A 213 9.44 -5.07 -3.55
CA ILE A 213 9.45 -6.02 -4.67
C ILE A 213 8.64 -5.50 -5.88
N ALA A 214 7.68 -4.60 -5.65
CA ALA A 214 6.91 -3.97 -6.71
C ALA A 214 7.77 -3.12 -7.65
N SER A 215 8.91 -2.57 -7.19
CA SER A 215 9.86 -1.77 -7.98
C SER A 215 9.18 -0.74 -8.90
N GLY A 216 8.07 -0.14 -8.43
CA GLY A 216 7.27 0.84 -9.17
C GLY A 216 6.28 0.26 -10.20
N TYR A 217 6.23 -1.05 -10.41
CA TYR A 217 5.27 -1.66 -11.35
C TYR A 217 3.82 -1.63 -10.86
N PHE A 218 3.62 -1.53 -9.56
CA PHE A 218 2.34 -1.29 -8.90
C PHE A 218 2.59 -0.66 -7.53
N ALA A 219 1.51 -0.17 -6.89
CA ALA A 219 1.59 0.39 -5.56
C ALA A 219 0.43 -0.13 -4.69
N GLY A 220 0.75 -0.91 -3.66
CA GLY A 220 -0.25 -1.52 -2.77
C GLY A 220 -1.20 -0.52 -2.12
N TYR A 221 -0.86 0.75 -2.05
CA TYR A 221 -1.68 1.84 -1.50
C TYR A 221 -2.65 2.49 -2.50
N SER A 222 -2.66 2.06 -3.78
CA SER A 222 -3.55 2.53 -4.85
C SER A 222 -3.86 1.37 -5.78
N LEU A 223 -5.01 0.75 -5.62
CA LEU A 223 -5.42 -0.44 -6.35
C LEU A 223 -6.87 -0.30 -6.79
N ALA A 224 -7.16 -0.62 -8.03
CA ALA A 224 -8.53 -0.70 -8.52
C ALA A 224 -8.74 -1.92 -9.40
N CYS A 225 -9.94 -2.45 -9.45
CA CYS A 225 -10.34 -3.43 -10.45
C CYS A 225 -11.83 -3.33 -10.77
N ASN A 226 -12.17 -3.69 -12.00
CA ASN A 226 -13.55 -3.90 -12.39
C ASN A 226 -14.10 -5.24 -11.85
N SER A 227 -15.41 -5.47 -12.00
CA SER A 227 -16.08 -6.65 -11.49
C SER A 227 -15.49 -7.97 -12.00
N ASP A 228 -15.08 -8.02 -13.27
CA ASP A 228 -14.59 -9.26 -13.92
C ASP A 228 -13.17 -9.65 -13.45
N ASN A 229 -12.42 -8.71 -12.89
CA ASN A 229 -11.04 -8.92 -12.45
C ASN A 229 -10.88 -9.03 -10.92
N ARG A 230 -11.99 -9.10 -10.17
CA ARG A 230 -11.97 -9.30 -8.71
C ARG A 230 -11.24 -10.58 -8.29
N PHE A 231 -11.18 -11.59 -9.17
CA PHE A 231 -10.48 -12.84 -8.90
C PHE A 231 -9.00 -12.61 -8.53
N ALA A 232 -8.36 -11.56 -9.06
CA ALA A 232 -6.99 -11.23 -8.69
C ALA A 232 -6.88 -10.91 -7.19
N PHE A 233 -7.78 -10.05 -6.70
CA PHE A 233 -7.80 -9.68 -5.29
C PHE A 233 -8.31 -10.80 -4.38
N MET A 234 -9.17 -11.68 -4.87
CA MET A 234 -9.54 -12.91 -4.14
C MET A 234 -8.30 -13.77 -3.89
N THR A 235 -7.47 -14.00 -4.91
CA THR A 235 -6.24 -14.77 -4.78
C THR A 235 -5.25 -14.10 -3.82
N ILE A 236 -5.00 -12.81 -4.01
CA ILE A 236 -4.04 -12.07 -3.19
C ILE A 236 -4.50 -12.04 -1.72
N ARG A 237 -5.79 -11.81 -1.47
CA ARG A 237 -6.40 -11.88 -0.14
C ARG A 237 -6.22 -13.24 0.51
N ASP A 238 -6.50 -14.30 -0.23
CA ASP A 238 -6.46 -15.67 0.30
C ASP A 238 -5.00 -16.08 0.63
N PHE A 239 -4.03 -15.62 -0.16
CA PHE A 239 -2.61 -15.78 0.15
C PHE A 239 -2.22 -15.05 1.43
N PHE A 240 -2.70 -13.81 1.59
CA PHE A 240 -2.47 -13.02 2.79
C PHE A 240 -3.14 -13.63 4.03
N LEU A 241 -4.38 -14.13 3.87
CA LEU A 241 -5.09 -14.86 4.93
C LEU A 241 -4.37 -16.17 5.29
N ASN A 242 -3.87 -16.93 4.31
CA ASN A 242 -3.11 -18.15 4.57
C ASN A 242 -1.86 -17.85 5.42
N TYR A 243 -1.15 -16.76 5.12
CA TYR A 243 -0.02 -16.35 5.96
C TYR A 243 -0.46 -16.10 7.42
N TRP A 244 -1.47 -15.26 7.62
CA TRP A 244 -1.92 -14.89 8.98
C TRP A 244 -2.60 -16.04 9.72
N LYS A 245 -3.12 -17.04 9.04
CA LYS A 245 -3.66 -18.24 9.68
C LYS A 245 -2.58 -19.04 10.43
N HIS A 246 -1.37 -19.04 9.89
CA HIS A 246 -0.25 -19.84 10.40
C HIS A 246 0.84 -19.02 11.11
N ASN A 247 0.69 -17.70 11.21
CA ASN A 247 1.69 -16.82 11.79
C ASN A 247 1.08 -15.76 12.70
N ASP A 248 1.80 -15.42 13.79
CA ASP A 248 1.44 -14.39 14.75
C ASP A 248 2.35 -13.15 14.67
N SER A 249 3.23 -13.08 13.71
CA SER A 249 4.07 -11.92 13.45
C SER A 249 4.40 -11.80 11.96
N MET A 250 4.71 -10.59 11.51
CA MET A 250 5.13 -10.33 10.14
C MET A 250 6.57 -10.76 9.88
N VAL A 251 6.79 -11.36 8.72
CA VAL A 251 8.15 -11.65 8.24
C VAL A 251 8.75 -10.49 7.45
N ASP A 252 7.92 -9.65 6.85
CA ASP A 252 8.32 -8.43 6.13
C ASP A 252 7.21 -7.38 6.17
N TYR A 253 7.58 -6.09 6.27
CA TYR A 253 6.62 -4.98 6.31
C TYR A 253 5.80 -4.84 5.01
N LEU A 254 6.40 -5.14 3.86
CA LEU A 254 5.76 -5.06 2.54
C LEU A 254 5.16 -6.41 2.10
N MET A 255 4.64 -7.17 3.06
CA MET A 255 4.13 -8.52 2.81
C MET A 255 3.02 -8.55 1.75
N VAL A 256 2.15 -7.53 1.69
CA VAL A 256 1.10 -7.45 0.67
C VAL A 256 1.67 -7.43 -0.75
N ASP A 257 2.78 -6.73 -0.95
CA ASP A 257 3.44 -6.66 -2.26
C ASP A 257 3.98 -8.03 -2.69
N TYR A 258 4.51 -8.82 -1.73
CA TYR A 258 4.93 -10.20 -2.00
C TYR A 258 3.74 -11.10 -2.35
N MET A 259 2.57 -10.93 -1.72
CA MET A 259 1.36 -11.70 -2.07
C MET A 259 0.89 -11.36 -3.48
N ILE A 260 0.98 -10.09 -3.90
CA ILE A 260 0.66 -9.67 -5.27
C ILE A 260 1.61 -10.33 -6.27
N VAL A 261 2.93 -10.30 -6.02
CA VAL A 261 3.92 -10.92 -6.91
C VAL A 261 3.76 -12.44 -6.94
N LEU A 262 3.51 -13.07 -5.79
CA LEU A 262 3.27 -14.50 -5.71
C LEU A 262 2.02 -14.90 -6.50
N ALA A 263 0.92 -14.15 -6.38
CA ALA A 263 -0.28 -14.38 -7.15
C ALA A 263 -0.04 -14.26 -8.66
N GLN A 264 0.75 -13.29 -9.11
CA GLN A 264 1.17 -13.18 -10.52
C GLN A 264 2.02 -14.37 -10.98
N LYS A 265 2.89 -14.90 -10.10
CA LYS A 265 3.74 -16.05 -10.42
C LYS A 265 2.92 -17.32 -10.63
N TYR A 266 1.86 -17.53 -9.86
CA TYR A 266 1.05 -18.74 -9.87
C TYR A 266 -0.21 -18.66 -10.77
N ASP A 267 -0.65 -17.45 -11.15
CA ASP A 267 -1.76 -17.24 -12.08
C ASP A 267 -1.39 -16.29 -13.22
N LYS A 268 -1.15 -16.84 -14.40
CA LYS A 268 -0.79 -16.07 -15.60
C LYS A 268 -1.83 -15.00 -15.99
N ARG A 269 -3.10 -15.17 -15.61
CA ARG A 269 -4.15 -14.18 -15.88
C ARG A 269 -3.91 -12.95 -15.00
N ILE A 270 -3.56 -13.16 -13.71
CA ILE A 270 -3.19 -12.06 -12.81
C ILE A 270 -1.94 -11.36 -13.32
N ALA A 271 -0.91 -12.10 -13.74
CA ALA A 271 0.28 -11.51 -14.33
C ALA A 271 -0.05 -10.66 -15.57
N LYS A 272 -0.94 -11.15 -16.44
CA LYS A 272 -1.37 -10.44 -17.66
C LYS A 272 -2.06 -9.12 -17.34
N ILE A 273 -3.00 -9.08 -16.38
CA ILE A 273 -3.72 -7.85 -16.05
C ILE A 273 -2.82 -6.83 -15.33
N PHE A 274 -1.89 -7.26 -14.47
CA PHE A 274 -0.90 -6.35 -13.87
C PHE A 274 0.10 -5.81 -14.89
N SER A 275 0.55 -6.63 -15.85
CA SER A 275 1.45 -6.17 -16.91
C SER A 275 0.78 -5.14 -17.84
N GLY A 276 -0.54 -5.19 -18.00
CA GLY A 276 -1.33 -4.25 -18.79
C GLY A 276 -1.52 -2.87 -18.14
N ILE A 277 -1.05 -2.65 -16.90
CA ILE A 277 -1.08 -1.31 -16.30
C ILE A 277 -0.08 -0.42 -17.05
N GLU A 278 -0.55 0.71 -17.58
CA GLU A 278 0.31 1.69 -18.22
C GLU A 278 1.00 2.61 -17.19
N PRO A 279 2.22 3.13 -17.46
CA PRO A 279 2.85 4.14 -16.62
C PRO A 279 1.94 5.33 -16.39
N ASN A 280 1.84 5.78 -15.14
CA ASN A 280 0.98 6.89 -14.77
C ASN A 280 1.47 7.58 -13.51
N ASN A 281 1.09 8.84 -13.31
CA ASN A 281 1.44 9.66 -12.16
C ASN A 281 2.96 9.64 -11.82
N PRO A 282 3.84 10.02 -12.78
CA PRO A 282 5.29 9.92 -12.62
C PRO A 282 5.82 10.69 -11.40
N ASN A 283 5.21 11.82 -11.06
CA ASN A 283 5.63 12.69 -9.96
C ASN A 283 4.83 12.45 -8.66
N CYS A 284 4.27 11.27 -8.48
CA CYS A 284 3.37 10.94 -7.36
C CYS A 284 3.94 11.31 -5.97
N ASP A 285 5.25 11.22 -5.76
CA ASP A 285 5.92 11.53 -4.50
C ASP A 285 6.55 12.93 -4.46
N GLU A 286 6.54 13.69 -5.55
CA GLU A 286 7.29 14.96 -5.63
C GLU A 286 6.67 16.07 -4.77
N LEU A 287 5.33 16.14 -4.69
CA LEU A 287 4.68 17.13 -3.82
C LEU A 287 5.05 16.92 -2.35
N HIS A 288 5.21 15.65 -1.91
CA HIS A 288 5.61 15.34 -0.54
C HIS A 288 6.98 15.94 -0.19
N LYS A 289 7.92 15.97 -1.13
CA LYS A 289 9.29 16.49 -0.92
C LYS A 289 9.33 17.99 -0.67
N VAL A 290 8.42 18.74 -1.28
CA VAL A 290 8.37 20.21 -1.21
C VAL A 290 7.26 20.74 -0.32
N LEU A 291 6.50 19.86 0.35
CA LEU A 291 5.29 20.26 1.08
C LEU A 291 5.54 21.31 2.18
N GLY A 292 6.71 21.30 2.81
CA GLY A 292 7.15 22.28 3.81
C GLY A 292 7.89 23.49 3.24
N ASP A 293 8.07 23.57 1.93
CA ASP A 293 8.75 24.70 1.28
C ASP A 293 7.78 25.82 0.93
N GLU A 294 8.31 27.05 0.74
CA GLU A 294 7.55 28.17 0.23
C GLU A 294 6.89 27.83 -1.10
N PHE A 295 5.62 28.19 -1.26
CA PHE A 295 4.90 27.92 -2.49
C PHE A 295 5.53 28.64 -3.68
N ASN A 296 5.83 27.88 -4.71
CA ASN A 296 6.35 28.40 -5.97
C ASN A 296 5.52 27.83 -7.13
N SER A 297 4.90 28.69 -7.91
CA SER A 297 4.01 28.29 -9.01
C SER A 297 4.74 27.52 -10.10
N ALA A 298 5.97 27.88 -10.45
CA ALA A 298 6.75 27.16 -11.47
C ALA A 298 7.10 25.74 -11.01
N THR A 299 7.45 25.57 -9.73
CA THR A 299 7.65 24.25 -9.13
C THR A 299 6.36 23.44 -9.17
N TRP A 300 5.22 24.06 -8.84
CA TRP A 300 3.92 23.38 -8.88
C TRP A 300 3.56 22.92 -10.29
N GLU A 301 3.70 23.79 -11.30
CA GLU A 301 3.44 23.42 -12.70
C GLU A 301 4.31 22.24 -13.17
N LYS A 302 5.59 22.19 -12.74
CA LYS A 302 6.49 21.09 -13.03
C LYS A 302 6.03 19.77 -12.36
N ILE A 303 5.65 19.84 -11.07
CA ILE A 303 5.26 18.67 -10.28
C ILE A 303 3.96 18.06 -10.83
N LYS A 304 2.96 18.88 -11.15
CA LYS A 304 1.65 18.39 -11.61
C LYS A 304 1.63 17.92 -13.07
N LYS A 305 2.74 18.07 -13.81
CA LYS A 305 2.80 17.58 -15.19
C LYS A 305 2.58 16.06 -15.24
N GLU A 306 1.56 15.60 -15.95
CA GLU A 306 1.21 14.19 -16.10
C GLU A 306 0.95 13.44 -14.78
N THR A 307 0.68 14.22 -13.69
CA THR A 307 0.46 13.66 -12.36
C THR A 307 -0.76 14.29 -11.71
N TYR A 308 -1.71 13.46 -11.35
CA TYR A 308 -2.99 13.86 -10.79
C TYR A 308 -3.24 13.32 -9.39
N LEU A 309 -2.46 12.31 -8.99
CA LEU A 309 -2.50 11.70 -7.67
C LEU A 309 -1.14 11.80 -7.00
N PHE A 310 -1.10 12.48 -5.86
CA PHE A 310 0.11 12.68 -5.07
C PHE A 310 0.00 11.92 -3.74
N LYS A 311 0.97 11.07 -3.45
CA LYS A 311 1.05 10.35 -2.18
C LYS A 311 1.76 11.22 -1.15
N LEU A 312 1.04 11.58 -0.08
CA LEU A 312 1.55 12.42 1.01
C LEU A 312 1.72 11.61 2.30
N SER A 313 2.25 12.28 3.34
CA SER A 313 2.39 11.69 4.66
C SER A 313 1.99 12.70 5.75
N TRP A 314 1.11 12.27 6.62
CA TRP A 314 0.69 13.04 7.80
C TRP A 314 1.65 12.90 9.00
N LYS A 315 2.67 12.07 8.88
CA LYS A 315 3.62 11.77 9.97
C LYS A 315 4.63 12.88 10.22
N TYR A 316 4.72 13.85 9.31
CA TYR A 316 5.61 14.98 9.40
C TYR A 316 4.85 16.21 9.87
N GLN A 317 5.55 17.10 10.57
CA GLN A 317 5.03 18.44 10.90
C GLN A 317 5.49 19.42 9.83
N TYR A 318 4.55 20.10 9.22
CA TYR A 318 4.81 21.12 8.20
C TYR A 318 4.43 22.49 8.74
N LEU A 319 5.27 23.48 8.48
CA LEU A 319 4.94 24.88 8.76
C LEU A 319 3.90 25.37 7.75
N LYS A 320 2.96 26.22 8.20
CA LYS A 320 1.98 26.86 7.32
C LYS A 320 2.62 28.00 6.53
N ASP A 321 3.57 28.70 7.14
CA ASP A 321 4.31 29.81 6.54
C ASP A 321 5.81 29.61 6.76
N LYS A 322 6.63 30.03 5.79
CA LYS A 322 8.08 30.01 5.81
C LYS A 322 8.57 31.38 5.25
N ASN A 323 9.42 32.10 5.98
CA ASN A 323 9.86 33.44 5.60
C ASN A 323 8.70 34.41 5.24
N GLU A 324 7.58 34.34 6.00
CA GLU A 324 6.37 35.16 5.79
C GLU A 324 5.54 34.77 4.53
N TYR A 325 5.96 33.75 3.77
CA TYR A 325 5.25 33.25 2.58
C TYR A 325 4.55 31.93 2.87
N PRO A 326 3.35 31.69 2.28
CA PRO A 326 2.64 30.42 2.45
C PRO A 326 3.41 29.26 1.85
N THR A 327 3.45 28.12 2.56
CA THR A 327 4.05 26.89 2.07
C THR A 327 3.10 26.12 1.14
N PHE A 328 3.61 25.11 0.43
CA PHE A 328 2.76 24.17 -0.29
C PHE A 328 1.75 23.50 0.65
N TYR A 329 2.14 23.17 1.90
CA TYR A 329 1.24 22.64 2.91
C TYR A 329 0.10 23.61 3.24
N SER A 330 0.41 24.91 3.43
CA SER A 330 -0.61 25.93 3.68
C SER A 330 -1.62 26.02 2.53
N LYS A 331 -1.14 26.01 1.28
CA LYS A 331 -2.00 26.03 0.10
C LYS A 331 -2.89 24.78 0.02
N LEU A 332 -2.32 23.60 0.32
CA LEU A 332 -3.05 22.33 0.31
C LEU A 332 -4.18 22.32 1.33
N ILE A 333 -3.92 22.65 2.61
CA ILE A 333 -4.95 22.64 3.66
C ILE A 333 -6.01 23.74 3.48
N LYS A 334 -5.64 24.87 2.84
CA LYS A 334 -6.57 25.93 2.43
C LYS A 334 -7.31 25.63 1.13
N ARG A 335 -7.02 24.49 0.47
CA ARG A 335 -7.63 24.05 -0.81
C ARG A 335 -7.41 25.03 -1.96
N THR A 336 -6.26 25.66 -2.00
CA THR A 336 -5.84 26.66 -3.01
C THR A 336 -4.62 26.22 -3.83
N LEU A 337 -4.29 24.91 -3.74
CA LEU A 337 -3.26 24.26 -4.52
C LEU A 337 -3.81 23.71 -5.84
#